data_178fcc5ec6e7b96fc6b71f4330edb0cd
#
_entry.id   178fcc5ec6e7b96fc6b71f4330edb0cd
#
_cell.length_a   1.000
_cell.length_b   1.000
_cell.length_c   1.000
_cell.angle_alpha   90.00
_cell.angle_beta   90.00
_cell.angle_gamma   90.00
#
_symmetry.space_group_name_H-M   'P 1'
#
loop_
_entity.id
_entity.type
_entity.pdbx_description
1 polymer ?
#
loop_
_entity_poly.entity_id
_entity_poly.type
_entity_poly.pdbx_seq_one_letter_code
_entity_poly.pdbx_strand_id
1 'polypeptide(L)'
;MPQGERLQKVLAVRGWGSRRVCEDMIAAGRVTVNGEVAVLGRRVDVDNDRVEVDGVPIGVKPGMVYLLVNKPTGVVCTAHDPQGRPTVVQLVPDEPRVYPVGRLDAATEGLLLLTNDGDLANRLAHPSHGVEKEYLVDVEGNVAAGAVRRLRDGVELDDGMTAPAKVSQPSPGVLRITIHEGRNRQIRRMCDAVGHPVQRLVRVRIGPLRDPQLPPGQWRALTDAEVRALAEAAAANPPPDTAPHTAGG
;
A
#
# COMPACT_ATOMS: atom_id res chain seq x y z
N MET A 1 -20.01 -17.81 -25.59
CA MET A 1 -19.28 -18.58 -24.58
C MET A 1 -19.37 -17.80 -23.28
N PRO A 2 -19.79 -18.37 -22.15
CA PRO A 2 -19.82 -17.62 -20.90
C PRO A 2 -18.37 -17.25 -20.53
N GLN A 3 -17.98 -16.02 -20.79
CA GLN A 3 -16.74 -15.44 -20.31
C GLN A 3 -16.92 -15.16 -18.81
N GLY A 4 -15.98 -15.61 -17.98
CA GLY A 4 -15.97 -15.39 -16.53
C GLY A 4 -15.47 -16.63 -15.77
N GLU A 5 -14.99 -16.40 -14.55
CA GLU A 5 -14.53 -17.44 -13.64
C GLU A 5 -15.70 -18.02 -12.81
N ARG A 6 -15.59 -19.28 -12.35
CA ARG A 6 -16.57 -19.85 -11.43
C ARG A 6 -16.53 -19.12 -10.08
N LEU A 7 -17.70 -18.69 -9.61
CA LEU A 7 -17.84 -17.86 -8.40
C LEU A 7 -17.15 -18.49 -7.17
N GLN A 8 -17.35 -19.80 -6.91
CA GLN A 8 -16.70 -20.50 -5.79
C GLN A 8 -15.16 -20.52 -5.92
N LYS A 9 -14.61 -20.52 -7.15
CA LYS A 9 -13.16 -20.40 -7.35
C LYS A 9 -12.68 -19.00 -6.97
N VAL A 10 -13.39 -17.98 -7.40
CA VAL A 10 -13.09 -16.58 -7.11
C VAL A 10 -13.14 -16.31 -5.61
N LEU A 11 -14.19 -16.77 -4.92
CA LEU A 11 -14.31 -16.65 -3.46
C LEU A 11 -13.17 -17.35 -2.73
N ALA A 12 -12.80 -18.57 -3.13
CA ALA A 12 -11.73 -19.33 -2.50
C ALA A 12 -10.35 -18.65 -2.68
N VAL A 13 -10.06 -18.14 -3.88
CA VAL A 13 -8.82 -17.37 -4.15
C VAL A 13 -8.76 -16.08 -3.31
N ARG A 14 -9.93 -15.48 -3.03
CA ARG A 14 -10.06 -14.26 -2.21
C ARG A 14 -10.09 -14.55 -0.70
N GLY A 15 -9.88 -15.82 -0.27
CA GLY A 15 -9.69 -16.17 1.14
C GLY A 15 -10.97 -16.42 1.94
N TRP A 16 -12.13 -16.59 1.27
CA TRP A 16 -13.42 -16.86 1.93
C TRP A 16 -13.59 -18.32 2.36
N GLY A 17 -12.63 -19.18 2.09
CA GLY A 17 -12.60 -20.59 2.49
C GLY A 17 -12.22 -21.53 1.35
N SER A 18 -12.36 -22.84 1.58
CA SER A 18 -12.20 -23.81 0.49
C SER A 18 -13.32 -23.66 -0.55
N ARG A 19 -13.14 -24.20 -1.78
CA ARG A 19 -14.19 -24.17 -2.81
C ARG A 19 -15.50 -24.76 -2.34
N ARG A 20 -15.48 -25.82 -1.52
CA ARG A 20 -16.69 -26.44 -0.93
C ARG A 20 -17.38 -25.50 0.06
N VAL A 21 -16.63 -24.87 0.96
CA VAL A 21 -17.16 -23.84 1.87
C VAL A 21 -17.78 -22.67 1.09
N CYS A 22 -17.17 -22.24 0.01
CA CYS A 22 -17.74 -21.20 -0.85
C CYS A 22 -19.02 -21.65 -1.58
N GLU A 23 -19.11 -22.91 -2.00
CA GLU A 23 -20.34 -23.49 -2.56
C GLU A 23 -21.46 -23.54 -1.52
N ASP A 24 -21.14 -23.91 -0.27
CA ASP A 24 -22.10 -23.88 0.85
C ASP A 24 -22.61 -22.47 1.13
N MET A 25 -21.74 -21.46 1.08
CA MET A 25 -22.13 -20.05 1.21
C MET A 25 -23.06 -19.59 0.10
N ILE A 26 -22.79 -19.98 -1.16
CA ILE A 26 -23.64 -19.68 -2.30
C ILE A 26 -24.99 -20.35 -2.15
N ALA A 27 -25.02 -21.65 -1.79
CA ALA A 27 -26.25 -22.40 -1.58
C ALA A 27 -27.10 -21.84 -0.42
N ALA A 28 -26.46 -21.30 0.61
CA ALA A 28 -27.12 -20.65 1.74
C ALA A 28 -27.64 -19.22 1.41
N GLY A 29 -27.48 -18.73 0.18
CA GLY A 29 -27.94 -17.41 -0.25
C GLY A 29 -27.13 -16.23 0.34
N ARG A 30 -25.95 -16.49 0.89
CA ARG A 30 -25.08 -15.49 1.52
C ARG A 30 -24.27 -14.66 0.53
N VAL A 31 -24.23 -15.09 -0.74
CA VAL A 31 -23.43 -14.46 -1.79
C VAL A 31 -24.32 -13.72 -2.76
N THR A 32 -23.99 -12.46 -3.05
CA THR A 32 -24.65 -11.67 -4.10
C THR A 32 -23.68 -11.30 -5.20
N VAL A 33 -24.19 -11.14 -6.41
CA VAL A 33 -23.47 -10.63 -7.58
C VAL A 33 -24.31 -9.50 -8.18
N ASN A 34 -23.75 -8.29 -8.19
CA ASN A 34 -24.45 -7.08 -8.64
C ASN A 34 -25.78 -6.83 -7.89
N GLY A 35 -25.84 -7.22 -6.60
CA GLY A 35 -27.02 -7.09 -5.75
C GLY A 35 -28.02 -8.24 -5.85
N GLU A 36 -27.85 -9.20 -6.77
CA GLU A 36 -28.69 -10.40 -6.90
C GLU A 36 -28.07 -11.59 -6.17
N VAL A 37 -28.90 -12.38 -5.46
CA VAL A 37 -28.43 -13.59 -4.78
C VAL A 37 -27.89 -14.59 -5.81
N ALA A 38 -26.65 -15.02 -5.60
CA ALA A 38 -25.97 -15.93 -6.51
C ALA A 38 -26.48 -17.37 -6.33
N VAL A 39 -26.50 -18.13 -7.44
CA VAL A 39 -26.80 -19.56 -7.44
C VAL A 39 -25.57 -20.38 -7.77
N LEU A 40 -25.58 -21.67 -7.38
CA LEU A 40 -24.47 -22.59 -7.69
C LEU A 40 -24.23 -22.64 -9.21
N GLY A 41 -22.95 -22.65 -9.59
CA GLY A 41 -22.52 -22.64 -10.98
C GLY A 41 -22.43 -21.26 -11.63
N ARG A 42 -22.83 -20.17 -10.92
CA ARG A 42 -22.64 -18.79 -11.40
C ARG A 42 -21.19 -18.55 -11.79
N ARG A 43 -21.00 -17.86 -12.92
CA ARG A 43 -19.73 -17.30 -13.35
C ARG A 43 -19.76 -15.80 -13.16
N VAL A 44 -18.61 -15.21 -12.87
CA VAL A 44 -18.45 -13.77 -12.62
C VAL A 44 -17.26 -13.24 -13.40
N ASP A 45 -17.42 -12.03 -13.88
CA ASP A 45 -16.32 -11.21 -14.38
C ASP A 45 -15.69 -10.48 -13.20
N VAL A 46 -14.49 -10.92 -12.78
CA VAL A 46 -13.81 -10.37 -11.60
C VAL A 46 -13.46 -8.89 -11.70
N ASP A 47 -13.43 -8.33 -12.92
CA ASP A 47 -13.10 -6.95 -13.15
C ASP A 47 -14.32 -6.02 -13.14
N ASN A 48 -15.50 -6.58 -13.50
CA ASN A 48 -16.72 -5.79 -13.70
C ASN A 48 -17.86 -6.15 -12.74
N ASP A 49 -17.91 -7.39 -12.22
CA ASP A 49 -18.99 -7.80 -11.32
C ASP A 49 -18.68 -7.45 -9.86
N ARG A 50 -19.66 -6.83 -9.19
CA ARG A 50 -19.64 -6.61 -7.76
C ARG A 50 -20.11 -7.87 -7.04
N VAL A 51 -19.19 -8.60 -6.42
CA VAL A 51 -19.50 -9.81 -5.64
C VAL A 51 -19.39 -9.50 -4.16
N GLU A 52 -20.39 -9.92 -3.37
CA GLU A 52 -20.42 -9.70 -1.91
C GLU A 52 -20.78 -11.00 -1.20
N VAL A 53 -20.26 -11.20 0.01
CA VAL A 53 -20.64 -12.27 0.94
C VAL A 53 -21.17 -11.60 2.21
N ASP A 54 -22.42 -11.88 2.59
CA ASP A 54 -23.11 -11.23 3.72
C ASP A 54 -23.07 -9.69 3.65
N GLY A 55 -23.17 -9.12 2.44
CA GLY A 55 -23.07 -7.70 2.19
C GLY A 55 -21.64 -7.14 2.22
N VAL A 56 -20.62 -7.98 2.41
CA VAL A 56 -19.20 -7.58 2.38
C VAL A 56 -18.59 -7.92 1.01
N PRO A 57 -18.08 -6.94 0.26
CA PRO A 57 -17.44 -7.17 -1.04
C PRO A 57 -16.27 -8.15 -0.97
N ILE A 58 -16.16 -9.03 -1.96
CA ILE A 58 -15.00 -9.93 -2.04
C ILE A 58 -13.72 -9.13 -2.28
N GLY A 59 -12.67 -9.49 -1.55
CA GLY A 59 -11.40 -8.73 -1.52
C GLY A 59 -11.25 -7.89 -0.26
N VAL A 60 -12.35 -7.66 0.47
CA VAL A 60 -12.34 -7.13 1.83
C VAL A 60 -12.67 -8.29 2.77
N LYS A 61 -11.74 -8.71 3.63
CA LYS A 61 -12.00 -9.75 4.63
C LYS A 61 -12.96 -9.21 5.69
N PRO A 62 -14.01 -9.95 6.12
CA PRO A 62 -14.91 -9.51 7.18
C PRO A 62 -14.15 -9.09 8.45
N GLY A 63 -14.54 -7.97 9.05
CA GLY A 63 -13.89 -7.44 10.25
C GLY A 63 -12.53 -6.77 10.00
N MET A 64 -12.07 -6.70 8.75
CA MET A 64 -10.87 -5.94 8.40
C MET A 64 -11.20 -4.46 8.17
N VAL A 65 -10.29 -3.61 8.62
CA VAL A 65 -10.39 -2.15 8.50
C VAL A 65 -9.18 -1.62 7.77
N TYR A 66 -9.41 -0.69 6.86
CA TYR A 66 -8.37 -0.06 6.04
C TYR A 66 -8.56 1.46 6.11
N LEU A 67 -7.63 2.14 6.76
CA LEU A 67 -7.69 3.58 7.01
C LEU A 67 -6.51 4.27 6.30
N LEU A 68 -6.82 5.28 5.49
CA LEU A 68 -5.82 6.17 4.93
C LEU A 68 -5.70 7.39 5.84
N VAL A 69 -4.50 7.64 6.33
CA VAL A 69 -4.18 8.78 7.19
C VAL A 69 -3.25 9.71 6.45
N ASN A 70 -3.45 11.02 6.55
CA ASN A 70 -2.46 12.01 6.19
C ASN A 70 -1.66 12.38 7.45
N LYS A 71 -0.53 11.68 7.65
CA LYS A 71 0.32 11.85 8.84
C LYS A 71 0.97 13.24 8.86
N PRO A 72 0.77 14.04 9.90
CA PRO A 72 1.49 15.31 10.07
C PRO A 72 2.93 15.06 10.54
N THR A 73 3.77 16.09 10.47
CA THR A 73 5.10 16.08 11.09
C THR A 73 5.00 15.94 12.63
N GLY A 74 6.04 15.41 13.25
CA GLY A 74 6.11 15.22 14.72
C GLY A 74 5.46 13.94 15.24
N VAL A 75 4.61 13.27 14.44
CA VAL A 75 3.94 12.01 14.79
C VAL A 75 4.81 10.81 14.38
N VAL A 76 4.95 9.82 15.25
CA VAL A 76 5.75 8.61 15.00
C VAL A 76 4.88 7.43 14.52
N CYS A 77 5.44 6.61 13.62
CA CYS A 77 4.78 5.41 13.07
C CYS A 77 5.05 4.18 13.95
N THR A 78 4.41 4.13 15.11
CA THR A 78 4.45 2.99 16.02
C THR A 78 3.09 2.84 16.71
N ALA A 79 2.80 1.63 17.20
CA ALA A 79 1.62 1.38 18.03
C ALA A 79 1.80 1.88 19.47
N HIS A 80 3.06 1.96 19.95
CA HIS A 80 3.41 2.48 21.26
C HIS A 80 4.76 3.16 21.20
N ASP A 81 4.90 4.32 21.84
CA ASP A 81 6.17 5.05 21.93
C ASP A 81 6.64 5.18 23.39
N PRO A 82 7.78 4.59 23.78
CA PRO A 82 8.31 4.69 25.14
C PRO A 82 8.66 6.10 25.57
N GLN A 83 8.87 7.03 24.62
CA GLN A 83 9.23 8.42 24.88
C GLN A 83 8.00 9.35 24.98
N GLY A 84 6.79 8.79 24.88
CA GLY A 84 5.54 9.55 25.00
C GLY A 84 5.25 10.51 23.83
N ARG A 85 5.92 10.36 22.68
CA ARG A 85 5.60 11.16 21.47
C ARG A 85 4.26 10.73 20.89
N PRO A 86 3.52 11.65 20.25
CA PRO A 86 2.29 11.31 19.54
C PRO A 86 2.51 10.19 18.52
N THR A 87 1.64 9.18 18.52
CA THR A 87 1.73 8.06 17.59
C THR A 87 0.63 8.13 16.53
N VAL A 88 0.88 7.55 15.36
CA VAL A 88 -0.08 7.58 14.24
C VAL A 88 -1.39 6.85 14.56
N VAL A 89 -1.37 5.85 15.44
CA VAL A 89 -2.59 5.13 15.83
C VAL A 89 -3.52 5.99 16.69
N GLN A 90 -3.02 7.04 17.37
CA GLN A 90 -3.83 7.99 18.11
C GLN A 90 -4.62 8.96 17.21
N LEU A 91 -4.34 8.98 15.91
CA LEU A 91 -5.09 9.79 14.93
C LEU A 91 -6.37 9.11 14.45
N VAL A 92 -6.57 7.85 14.76
CA VAL A 92 -7.69 7.01 14.29
C VAL A 92 -8.45 6.42 15.47
N PRO A 93 -9.67 5.87 15.28
CA PRO A 93 -10.39 5.19 16.35
C PRO A 93 -9.61 4.02 16.95
N ASP A 94 -9.76 3.80 18.26
CA ASP A 94 -9.06 2.73 19.00
C ASP A 94 -9.57 1.34 18.64
N GLU A 95 -10.82 1.23 18.22
CA GLU A 95 -11.47 -0.04 17.83
C GLU A 95 -11.99 0.01 16.38
N PRO A 96 -11.76 -1.04 15.60
CA PRO A 96 -10.87 -2.17 15.87
C PRO A 96 -9.40 -1.75 15.82
N ARG A 97 -8.54 -2.43 16.60
CA ARG A 97 -7.10 -2.13 16.65
C ARG A 97 -6.45 -2.28 15.28
N VAL A 98 -5.75 -1.23 14.83
CA VAL A 98 -5.04 -1.19 13.54
C VAL A 98 -3.55 -0.91 13.73
N TYR A 99 -2.76 -1.22 12.71
CA TYR A 99 -1.31 -1.01 12.69
C TYR A 99 -0.90 -0.26 11.41
N PRO A 100 0.15 0.58 11.47
CA PRO A 100 0.67 1.25 10.28
C PRO A 100 1.32 0.24 9.31
N VAL A 101 1.02 0.39 8.03
CA VAL A 101 1.62 -0.37 6.93
C VAL A 101 2.88 0.35 6.45
N GLY A 102 4.03 -0.17 6.85
CA GLY A 102 5.29 0.52 6.68
C GLY A 102 5.42 1.73 7.62
N ARG A 103 6.38 2.60 7.29
CA ARG A 103 6.72 3.72 8.17
C ARG A 103 6.96 5.01 7.38
N LEU A 104 6.72 6.13 8.07
CA LEU A 104 7.26 7.46 7.78
C LEU A 104 8.00 7.94 9.03
N ASP A 105 9.14 8.59 8.84
CA ASP A 105 9.86 9.21 9.94
C ASP A 105 9.01 10.31 10.61
N ALA A 106 9.34 10.69 11.83
CA ALA A 106 8.61 11.74 12.55
C ALA A 106 8.56 13.06 11.76
N ALA A 107 9.66 13.43 11.08
CA ALA A 107 9.75 14.64 10.24
C ALA A 107 9.22 14.46 8.80
N THR A 108 8.63 13.32 8.47
CA THR A 108 8.04 13.05 7.14
C THR A 108 6.53 13.06 7.25
N GLU A 109 5.89 13.73 6.32
CA GLU A 109 4.44 13.92 6.23
C GLU A 109 3.80 13.02 5.17
N GLY A 110 2.47 12.97 5.15
CA GLY A 110 1.69 12.45 4.02
C GLY A 110 1.02 11.12 4.26
N LEU A 111 0.59 10.50 3.18
CA LEU A 111 -0.29 9.34 3.20
C LEU A 111 0.36 8.12 3.86
N LEU A 112 -0.37 7.51 4.78
CA LEU A 112 -0.01 6.28 5.46
C LEU A 112 -1.26 5.40 5.60
N LEU A 113 -1.12 4.12 5.28
CA LEU A 113 -2.19 3.14 5.47
C LEU A 113 -2.08 2.54 6.87
N LEU A 114 -3.22 2.41 7.57
CA LEU A 114 -3.36 1.63 8.79
C LEU A 114 -4.40 0.54 8.56
N THR A 115 -4.13 -0.68 9.02
CA THR A 115 -5.05 -1.82 8.87
C THR A 115 -4.80 -2.87 9.95
N ASN A 116 -5.79 -3.74 10.16
CA ASN A 116 -5.65 -4.99 10.92
C ASN A 116 -5.48 -6.22 9.99
N ASP A 117 -5.44 -6.04 8.66
CA ASP A 117 -5.10 -7.08 7.69
C ASP A 117 -3.58 -7.25 7.58
N GLY A 118 -3.01 -8.14 8.41
CA GLY A 118 -1.57 -8.40 8.43
C GLY A 118 -1.02 -8.95 7.11
N ASP A 119 -1.81 -9.72 6.36
CA ASP A 119 -1.38 -10.31 5.08
C ASP A 119 -1.21 -9.21 4.00
N LEU A 120 -2.19 -8.30 3.90
CA LEU A 120 -2.10 -7.17 2.98
C LEU A 120 -1.02 -6.19 3.42
N ALA A 121 -0.93 -5.91 4.73
CA ALA A 121 0.09 -5.03 5.31
C ALA A 121 1.50 -5.51 4.97
N ASN A 122 1.78 -6.81 5.13
CA ASN A 122 3.08 -7.39 4.80
C ASN A 122 3.40 -7.25 3.31
N ARG A 123 2.47 -7.61 2.43
CA ARG A 123 2.66 -7.48 0.97
C ARG A 123 2.92 -6.05 0.52
N LEU A 124 2.22 -5.06 1.09
CA LEU A 124 2.40 -3.64 0.75
C LEU A 124 3.70 -3.04 1.31
N ALA A 125 4.15 -3.53 2.47
CA ALA A 125 5.34 -3.01 3.15
C ALA A 125 6.63 -3.66 2.63
N HIS A 126 6.60 -4.93 2.23
CA HIS A 126 7.80 -5.67 1.87
C HIS A 126 8.38 -5.21 0.53
N PRO A 127 9.69 -4.92 0.45
CA PRO A 127 10.34 -4.40 -0.77
C PRO A 127 10.20 -5.30 -1.99
N SER A 128 10.13 -6.63 -1.81
CA SER A 128 10.00 -7.60 -2.91
C SER A 128 8.72 -7.46 -3.73
N HIS A 129 7.66 -6.88 -3.16
CA HIS A 129 6.42 -6.63 -3.89
C HIS A 129 6.43 -5.32 -4.68
N GLY A 130 7.49 -4.53 -4.60
CA GLY A 130 7.74 -3.38 -5.47
C GLY A 130 6.66 -2.30 -5.50
N VAL A 131 5.80 -2.22 -4.47
CA VAL A 131 4.72 -1.23 -4.44
C VAL A 131 5.30 0.18 -4.40
N GLU A 132 5.07 0.94 -5.47
CA GLU A 132 5.60 2.28 -5.62
C GLU A 132 5.06 3.26 -4.55
N LYS A 133 5.92 4.13 -4.06
CA LYS A 133 5.58 5.26 -3.20
C LYS A 133 6.12 6.53 -3.85
N GLU A 134 5.28 7.55 -3.97
CA GLU A 134 5.64 8.84 -4.56
C GLU A 134 5.67 9.93 -3.51
N TYR A 135 6.69 10.75 -3.59
CA TYR A 135 6.95 11.82 -2.64
C TYR A 135 7.11 13.16 -3.35
N LEU A 136 6.59 14.22 -2.72
CA LEU A 136 7.02 15.59 -2.99
C LEU A 136 8.11 15.97 -1.99
N VAL A 137 9.18 16.55 -2.49
CA VAL A 137 10.42 16.79 -1.77
C VAL A 137 10.83 18.23 -1.99
N ASP A 138 10.70 19.06 -0.98
CA ASP A 138 11.26 20.40 -1.00
C ASP A 138 12.74 20.28 -0.58
N VAL A 139 13.64 20.75 -1.42
CA VAL A 139 15.10 20.67 -1.20
C VAL A 139 15.73 22.05 -1.18
N GLU A 140 16.92 22.14 -0.61
CA GLU A 140 17.69 23.36 -0.61
C GLU A 140 18.25 23.65 -2.02
N GLY A 141 18.05 24.86 -2.48
CA GLY A 141 18.54 25.37 -3.77
C GLY A 141 17.81 24.82 -4.98
N ASN A 142 18.31 25.20 -6.16
CA ASN A 142 17.77 24.72 -7.44
C ASN A 142 18.52 23.47 -7.91
N VAL A 143 17.79 22.39 -8.19
CA VAL A 143 18.40 21.10 -8.54
C VAL A 143 18.80 21.09 -10.02
N ALA A 144 20.10 20.98 -10.27
CA ALA A 144 20.63 20.89 -11.63
C ALA A 144 20.23 19.56 -12.31
N ALA A 145 20.09 19.58 -13.64
CA ALA A 145 19.72 18.39 -14.42
C ALA A 145 20.63 17.17 -14.19
N GLY A 146 21.92 17.38 -13.90
CA GLY A 146 22.88 16.34 -13.55
C GLY A 146 22.53 15.62 -12.23
N ALA A 147 22.11 16.38 -11.20
CA ALA A 147 21.67 15.81 -9.93
C ALA A 147 20.36 15.03 -10.10
N VAL A 148 19.40 15.55 -10.87
CA VAL A 148 18.16 14.83 -11.21
C VAL A 148 18.45 13.51 -11.93
N ARG A 149 19.43 13.48 -12.85
CA ARG A 149 19.85 12.26 -13.54
C ARG A 149 20.43 11.24 -12.55
N ARG A 150 21.36 11.66 -11.68
CA ARG A 150 21.93 10.79 -10.64
C ARG A 150 20.85 10.18 -9.74
N LEU A 151 19.85 10.97 -9.31
CA LEU A 151 18.72 10.46 -8.54
C LEU A 151 17.89 9.42 -9.30
N ARG A 152 17.76 9.54 -10.63
CA ARG A 152 17.05 8.56 -11.48
C ARG A 152 17.82 7.26 -11.64
N ASP A 153 19.12 7.36 -11.87
CA ASP A 153 19.98 6.21 -12.18
C ASP A 153 20.28 5.38 -10.92
N GLY A 154 20.09 5.97 -9.75
CA GLY A 154 20.46 5.44 -8.43
C GLY A 154 21.62 6.22 -7.84
N VAL A 155 21.73 6.18 -6.52
CA VAL A 155 22.75 6.89 -5.73
C VAL A 155 23.43 5.89 -4.82
N GLU A 156 24.76 5.95 -4.78
CA GLU A 156 25.56 5.18 -3.81
C GLU A 156 25.36 5.77 -2.42
N LEU A 157 24.89 4.94 -1.49
CA LEU A 157 24.71 5.24 -0.09
C LEU A 157 25.61 4.31 0.75
N ASP A 158 25.70 4.57 2.04
CA ASP A 158 26.47 3.75 3.00
C ASP A 158 26.02 2.27 3.06
N ASP A 159 24.78 1.98 2.68
CA ASP A 159 24.19 0.64 2.58
C ASP A 159 24.06 0.14 1.12
N GLY A 160 24.82 0.74 0.21
CA GLY A 160 24.95 0.36 -1.21
C GLY A 160 24.09 1.17 -2.17
N MET A 161 24.23 0.89 -3.47
CA MET A 161 23.53 1.57 -4.56
C MET A 161 22.01 1.44 -4.39
N THR A 162 21.29 2.57 -4.51
CA THR A 162 19.82 2.53 -4.52
C THR A 162 19.29 2.00 -5.85
N ALA A 163 18.09 1.45 -5.83
CA ALA A 163 17.38 1.13 -7.08
C ALA A 163 17.09 2.42 -7.88
N PRO A 164 16.96 2.34 -9.21
CA PRO A 164 16.53 3.45 -10.05
C PRO A 164 15.20 4.02 -9.58
N ALA A 165 15.07 5.35 -9.63
CA ALA A 165 13.87 6.06 -9.22
C ALA A 165 13.26 6.85 -10.38
N LYS A 166 11.93 7.09 -10.35
CA LYS A 166 11.31 8.07 -11.24
C LYS A 166 11.43 9.44 -10.59
N VAL A 167 12.12 10.37 -11.23
CA VAL A 167 12.35 11.70 -10.68
C VAL A 167 11.95 12.76 -11.69
N SER A 168 11.18 13.75 -11.26
CA SER A 168 10.88 14.97 -12.02
C SER A 168 10.99 16.19 -11.10
N GLN A 169 11.15 17.36 -11.70
CA GLN A 169 11.23 18.63 -11.00
C GLN A 169 10.07 19.50 -11.48
N PRO A 170 8.91 19.48 -10.77
CA PRO A 170 7.74 20.26 -11.18
C PRO A 170 7.93 21.77 -11.03
N SER A 171 8.80 22.20 -10.10
CA SER A 171 9.18 23.59 -9.91
C SER A 171 10.59 23.68 -9.31
N PRO A 172 11.28 24.83 -9.40
CA PRO A 172 12.59 25.03 -8.78
C PRO A 172 12.56 24.65 -7.29
N GLY A 173 13.54 23.86 -6.82
CA GLY A 173 13.63 23.41 -5.42
C GLY A 173 12.61 22.34 -5.01
N VAL A 174 11.71 21.89 -5.90
CA VAL A 174 10.73 20.84 -5.62
C VAL A 174 10.96 19.65 -6.53
N LEU A 175 11.19 18.48 -5.93
CA LEU A 175 11.29 17.21 -6.64
C LEU A 175 10.06 16.35 -6.41
N ARG A 176 9.68 15.58 -7.42
CA ARG A 176 8.74 14.47 -7.32
C ARG A 176 9.53 13.19 -7.53
N ILE A 177 9.62 12.38 -6.48
CA ILE A 177 10.43 11.16 -6.46
C ILE A 177 9.51 9.96 -6.22
N THR A 178 9.57 8.95 -7.12
CA THR A 178 8.89 7.67 -6.93
C THR A 178 9.92 6.56 -6.78
N ILE A 179 9.80 5.81 -5.68
CA ILE A 179 10.61 4.65 -5.35
C ILE A 179 9.73 3.43 -5.07
N HIS A 180 10.28 2.22 -5.23
CA HIS A 180 9.63 0.95 -4.91
C HIS A 180 10.27 0.21 -3.72
N GLU A 181 11.45 0.63 -3.30
CA GLU A 181 12.12 0.16 -2.08
C GLU A 181 11.86 1.11 -0.89
N GLY A 182 12.38 0.79 0.29
CA GLY A 182 12.11 1.58 1.50
C GLY A 182 13.23 1.47 2.52
N ARG A 183 14.47 1.88 2.16
CA ARG A 183 15.60 1.93 3.08
C ARG A 183 15.38 3.04 4.12
N ASN A 184 16.06 2.94 5.25
CA ASN A 184 15.97 3.97 6.28
C ASN A 184 16.36 5.35 5.71
N ARG A 185 15.46 6.32 5.84
CA ARG A 185 15.62 7.72 5.39
C ARG A 185 16.13 7.88 3.96
N GLN A 186 15.77 6.94 3.07
CA GLN A 186 16.35 6.80 1.74
C GLN A 186 16.33 8.08 0.93
N ILE A 187 15.18 8.73 0.74
CA ILE A 187 15.07 9.94 -0.07
C ILE A 187 15.93 11.08 0.50
N ARG A 188 15.97 11.25 1.82
CA ARG A 188 16.81 12.25 2.45
C ARG A 188 18.28 12.00 2.16
N ARG A 189 18.76 10.77 2.35
CA ARG A 189 20.15 10.38 2.04
C ARG A 189 20.49 10.53 0.55
N MET A 190 19.56 10.15 -0.34
CA MET A 190 19.75 10.33 -1.79
C MET A 190 19.91 11.81 -2.16
N CYS A 191 19.06 12.68 -1.62
CA CYS A 191 19.13 14.12 -1.88
C CYS A 191 20.38 14.74 -1.28
N ASP A 192 20.77 14.35 -0.05
CA ASP A 192 22.01 14.80 0.60
C ASP A 192 23.24 14.41 -0.24
N ALA A 193 23.30 13.19 -0.76
CA ALA A 193 24.41 12.67 -1.59
C ALA A 193 24.56 13.39 -2.95
N VAL A 194 23.51 14.06 -3.43
CA VAL A 194 23.59 14.91 -4.64
C VAL A 194 23.73 16.40 -4.30
N GLY A 195 23.88 16.77 -3.03
CA GLY A 195 24.14 18.14 -2.57
C GLY A 195 22.88 19.00 -2.36
N HIS A 196 21.70 18.38 -2.21
CA HIS A 196 20.42 19.06 -2.03
C HIS A 196 19.66 18.55 -0.80
N PRO A 197 20.02 18.98 0.42
CA PRO A 197 19.36 18.56 1.65
C PRO A 197 17.85 18.78 1.64
N VAL A 198 17.10 17.80 2.14
CA VAL A 198 15.63 17.83 2.18
C VAL A 198 15.13 18.71 3.32
N GLN A 199 14.42 19.77 2.98
CA GLN A 199 13.73 20.65 3.91
C GLN A 199 12.37 20.07 4.32
N ARG A 200 11.54 19.62 3.36
CA ARG A 200 10.23 19.00 3.60
C ARG A 200 10.06 17.76 2.74
N LEU A 201 9.41 16.74 3.29
CA LEU A 201 9.16 15.45 2.61
C LEU A 201 7.73 15.00 2.87
N VAL A 202 6.95 14.86 1.80
CA VAL A 202 5.53 14.48 1.87
C VAL A 202 5.26 13.29 0.97
N ARG A 203 4.78 12.17 1.51
CA ARG A 203 4.31 11.05 0.70
C ARG A 203 2.92 11.33 0.14
N VAL A 204 2.80 11.45 -1.17
CA VAL A 204 1.55 11.82 -1.87
C VAL A 204 0.87 10.66 -2.57
N ARG A 205 1.53 9.47 -2.65
CA ARG A 205 0.96 8.27 -3.26
C ARG A 205 1.52 6.98 -2.63
N ILE A 206 0.66 5.98 -2.51
CA ILE A 206 1.00 4.60 -2.14
C ILE A 206 0.34 3.67 -3.15
N GLY A 207 1.14 3.01 -4.01
CA GLY A 207 0.58 2.22 -5.11
C GLY A 207 -0.43 3.04 -5.92
N PRO A 208 -1.69 2.58 -6.05
CA PRO A 208 -2.74 3.31 -6.75
C PRO A 208 -3.35 4.46 -5.93
N LEU A 209 -3.16 4.49 -4.59
CA LEU A 209 -3.83 5.45 -3.72
C LEU A 209 -3.23 6.84 -3.81
N ARG A 210 -4.09 7.83 -4.05
CA ARG A 210 -3.82 9.26 -3.94
C ARG A 210 -5.01 9.93 -3.24
N ASP A 211 -4.75 10.91 -2.41
CA ASP A 211 -5.82 11.74 -1.84
C ASP A 211 -5.30 13.15 -1.53
N PRO A 212 -5.32 14.06 -2.51
CA PRO A 212 -4.87 15.42 -2.32
C PRO A 212 -5.83 16.28 -1.47
N GLN A 213 -7.04 15.77 -1.19
CA GLN A 213 -8.05 16.48 -0.42
C GLN A 213 -8.03 16.11 1.07
N LEU A 214 -7.36 15.02 1.45
CA LEU A 214 -7.26 14.59 2.84
C LEU A 214 -6.32 15.54 3.63
N PRO A 215 -6.82 16.34 4.59
CA PRO A 215 -5.98 17.29 5.31
C PRO A 215 -4.97 16.60 6.24
N PRO A 216 -3.85 17.24 6.58
CA PRO A 216 -2.91 16.73 7.58
C PRO A 216 -3.59 16.46 8.92
N GLY A 217 -3.26 15.31 9.54
CA GLY A 217 -3.85 14.83 10.79
C GLY A 217 -5.22 14.18 10.64
N GLN A 218 -5.83 14.21 9.46
CA GLN A 218 -7.11 13.56 9.18
C GLN A 218 -6.93 12.16 8.60
N TRP A 219 -7.99 11.38 8.70
CA TRP A 219 -8.08 10.04 8.15
C TRP A 219 -9.44 9.78 7.51
N ARG A 220 -9.52 8.78 6.65
CA ARG A 220 -10.76 8.19 6.15
C ARG A 220 -10.63 6.69 5.95
N ALA A 221 -11.75 5.99 5.94
CA ALA A 221 -11.78 4.61 5.47
C ALA A 221 -11.49 4.55 3.96
N LEU A 222 -10.84 3.46 3.51
CA LEU A 222 -10.74 3.16 2.09
C LEU A 222 -12.06 2.60 1.57
N THR A 223 -12.37 2.91 0.32
CA THR A 223 -13.43 2.23 -0.42
C THR A 223 -12.99 0.82 -0.80
N ASP A 224 -13.97 -0.07 -1.06
CA ASP A 224 -13.68 -1.44 -1.51
C ASP A 224 -12.88 -1.48 -2.82
N ALA A 225 -13.12 -0.52 -3.72
CA ALA A 225 -12.35 -0.39 -4.95
C ALA A 225 -10.87 -0.05 -4.68
N GLU A 226 -10.60 0.83 -3.71
CA GLU A 226 -9.23 1.18 -3.30
C GLU A 226 -8.52 0.00 -2.64
N VAL A 227 -9.22 -0.78 -1.79
CA VAL A 227 -8.65 -1.99 -1.17
C VAL A 227 -8.31 -3.04 -2.23
N ARG A 228 -9.19 -3.25 -3.21
CA ARG A 228 -8.92 -4.15 -4.33
C ARG A 228 -7.71 -3.70 -5.14
N ALA A 229 -7.67 -2.44 -5.53
CA ALA A 229 -6.56 -1.88 -6.30
C ALA A 229 -5.21 -2.01 -5.55
N LEU A 230 -5.20 -1.83 -4.23
CA LEU A 230 -4.01 -2.07 -3.40
C LEU A 230 -3.60 -3.55 -3.39
N ALA A 231 -4.56 -4.47 -3.25
CA ALA A 231 -4.29 -5.90 -3.25
C ALA A 231 -3.73 -6.36 -4.61
N GLU A 232 -4.24 -5.83 -5.71
CA GLU A 232 -3.73 -6.07 -7.07
C GLU A 232 -2.32 -5.52 -7.27
N ALA A 233 -2.07 -4.28 -6.84
CA ALA A 233 -0.74 -3.68 -6.89
C ALA A 233 0.30 -4.47 -6.08
N ALA A 234 -0.11 -5.05 -4.94
CA ALA A 234 0.75 -5.92 -4.13
C ALA A 234 0.96 -7.32 -4.73
N ALA A 235 0.06 -7.77 -5.61
CA ALA A 235 0.15 -9.07 -6.29
C ALA A 235 0.91 -9.00 -7.62
N ALA A 236 0.99 -7.82 -8.23
CA ALA A 236 1.60 -7.62 -9.56
C ALA A 236 3.11 -7.91 -9.61
N ASN A 237 3.80 -7.84 -8.47
CA ASN A 237 5.21 -8.16 -8.33
C ASN A 237 5.40 -9.21 -7.21
N PRO A 238 5.13 -10.50 -7.45
CA PRO A 238 5.43 -11.53 -6.48
C PRO A 238 6.94 -11.57 -6.21
N PRO A 239 7.38 -11.87 -4.97
CA PRO A 239 8.79 -12.10 -4.70
C PRO A 239 9.31 -13.22 -5.61
N PRO A 240 10.58 -13.17 -6.05
CA PRO A 240 11.17 -14.27 -6.77
C PRO A 240 11.00 -15.54 -5.93
N ASP A 241 10.51 -16.61 -6.56
CA ASP A 241 10.29 -17.91 -5.94
C ASP A 241 11.54 -18.31 -5.15
N THR A 242 11.45 -18.35 -3.84
CA THR A 242 12.50 -18.97 -3.02
C THR A 242 12.37 -20.47 -3.27
N ALA A 243 13.16 -20.96 -4.25
CA ALA A 243 13.29 -22.38 -4.49
C ALA A 243 13.54 -23.10 -3.16
N PRO A 244 12.83 -24.22 -2.88
CA PRO A 244 13.06 -24.95 -1.67
C PRO A 244 14.51 -25.38 -1.60
N HIS A 245 15.21 -25.04 -0.52
CA HIS A 245 16.49 -25.66 -0.19
C HIS A 245 16.29 -27.18 -0.20
N THR A 246 16.67 -27.82 -1.28
CA THR A 246 16.90 -29.26 -1.28
C THR A 246 18.07 -29.49 -0.32
N ALA A 247 17.73 -29.93 0.88
CA ALA A 247 18.68 -30.56 1.79
C ALA A 247 19.23 -31.79 1.05
N GLY A 248 20.40 -31.64 0.49
CA GLY A 248 21.22 -32.74 -0.03
C GLY A 248 21.93 -33.41 1.14
N GLY A 249 21.79 -34.70 1.16
CA GLY A 249 22.20 -35.72 2.10
C GLY A 249 23.63 -35.70 2.66
#